data_f99b9df1183d0e7b9da96da191c03843
#
_entry.id   f99b9df1183d0e7b9da96da191c03843
#
_cell.length_a   1.000
_cell.length_b   1.000
_cell.length_c   1.000
_cell.angle_alpha   90.00
_cell.angle_beta   90.00
_cell.angle_gamma   90.00
#
_symmetry.space_group_name_H-M   'P 1'
#
loop_
_entity.id
_entity.type
_entity.pdbx_description
1 polymer ?
#
loop_
_entity_poly.entity_id
_entity_poly.type
_entity_poly.pdbx_seq_one_letter_code
_entity_poly.pdbx_strand_id
1 'polypeptide(L)'
;MPTLTPTTTRSTAAVAAPTLEITGRVVPGSEQILTPEALAFVADLHTRFAGPRHDLLLARQRRRERFANGLDPDFRPETRHIREDLTWRVAGPGPGLEDRRVEITGPTDRKMTINALNSGARVWLADLEDATSPTWENIVGGQHNLALAIRGQIDFTSDDGREYRVGPTTPTIVMRPRGWHLAEKHLRFTDRAGQRSSASGSLVDAGLYLFHNAQALIDGGRGPYLYLPKIEGHLEARLWNEVFVFTEDRLGIPRGTIRATVLIETITAAFEMEEILYELREHCAGLNAGRWDYIFSIIKNFRSRGPRFVLPDRGRITMTVPFMRAYTELLVATCHRRGAHAIGGMSAFIPNRRDPEVTERALAQVKADKEREAGQGYDGTWVAHPDLVPVARAVFDEVLGDRHDQRDRLREDVRVTAAELLDIPSAGGGEPGAVSDAGVRGNVSVGVRYLEAWLRGNGAVAIDNLMEDAATAEISRSQIWQWVHQEVVTAEGTRLTGDSVEDVLTSVLDELPRFEGDRYDDAAELFREVALDDAYPTFLTVPAYTRFLVDVRPPTSSVTGSPGTSSGTATAA
;
A
#
# COMPACT_ATOMS: atom_id res chain seq x y z
N MET A 1 71.89 24.36 -6.24
CA MET A 1 70.63 25.07 -6.09
C MET A 1 69.50 24.02 -6.25
N PRO A 2 68.73 23.69 -5.24
CA PRO A 2 67.57 22.79 -5.39
C PRO A 2 66.37 23.59 -5.80
N THR A 3 65.70 23.13 -6.86
CA THR A 3 64.45 23.64 -7.39
C THR A 3 63.30 23.25 -6.50
N LEU A 4 62.59 24.23 -5.97
CA LEU A 4 61.34 24.09 -5.23
C LEU A 4 60.21 23.68 -6.18
N THR A 5 59.62 22.50 -5.98
CA THR A 5 58.39 22.04 -6.62
C THR A 5 57.20 22.73 -5.96
N PRO A 6 56.22 23.27 -6.70
CA PRO A 6 55.05 23.86 -6.08
C PRO A 6 54.14 22.78 -5.52
N THR A 7 53.82 22.88 -4.23
CA THR A 7 52.84 22.07 -3.53
C THR A 7 51.44 22.45 -4.03
N THR A 8 50.81 21.57 -4.77
CA THR A 8 49.42 21.74 -5.21
C THR A 8 48.52 21.53 -3.98
N THR A 9 48.01 22.59 -3.42
CA THR A 9 46.94 22.56 -2.42
C THR A 9 45.68 21.97 -3.09
N ARG A 10 45.34 20.72 -2.79
CA ARG A 10 44.02 20.18 -3.10
C ARG A 10 43.01 21.02 -2.32
N SER A 11 42.24 21.82 -3.05
CA SER A 11 41.01 22.44 -2.54
C SER A 11 40.08 21.32 -2.15
N THR A 12 39.87 21.14 -0.86
CA THR A 12 38.77 20.33 -0.34
C THR A 12 37.50 21.10 -0.65
N ALA A 13 36.88 20.84 -1.81
CA ALA A 13 35.53 21.30 -2.08
C ALA A 13 34.64 20.83 -0.89
N ALA A 14 34.00 21.77 -0.23
CA ALA A 14 33.06 21.45 0.84
C ALA A 14 32.01 20.51 0.26
N VAL A 15 31.89 19.32 0.83
CA VAL A 15 30.85 18.35 0.46
C VAL A 15 29.51 19.02 0.70
N ALA A 16 28.74 19.23 -0.36
CA ALA A 16 27.42 19.87 -0.24
C ALA A 16 26.52 19.02 0.65
N ALA A 17 25.72 19.68 1.48
CA ALA A 17 24.71 18.98 2.26
C ALA A 17 23.67 18.34 1.32
N PRO A 18 23.18 17.14 1.64
CA PRO A 18 22.10 16.53 0.87
C PRO A 18 20.86 17.44 0.88
N THR A 19 20.14 17.49 -0.22
CA THR A 19 18.97 18.37 -0.35
C THR A 19 17.79 17.64 -0.97
N LEU A 20 16.59 18.12 -0.61
CA LEU A 20 15.34 17.74 -1.26
C LEU A 20 14.75 18.99 -1.94
N GLU A 21 14.61 18.93 -3.26
CA GLU A 21 14.04 20.00 -4.07
C GLU A 21 12.60 19.66 -4.44
N ILE A 22 11.69 20.62 -4.24
CA ILE A 22 10.29 20.50 -4.65
C ILE A 22 10.20 20.89 -6.13
N THR A 23 9.81 19.93 -6.98
CA THR A 23 9.55 20.14 -8.41
C THR A 23 8.05 20.18 -8.73
N GLY A 24 7.22 19.74 -7.81
CA GLY A 24 5.76 19.78 -7.92
C GLY A 24 5.18 21.20 -7.82
N ARG A 25 3.93 21.34 -8.27
CA ARG A 25 3.17 22.59 -8.14
C ARG A 25 2.87 22.92 -6.67
N VAL A 26 2.54 24.18 -6.39
CA VAL A 26 2.04 24.57 -5.06
C VAL A 26 0.65 23.95 -4.85
N VAL A 27 0.47 23.28 -3.73
CA VAL A 27 -0.79 22.69 -3.28
C VAL A 27 -1.27 23.49 -2.06
N PRO A 28 -2.56 23.78 -1.91
CA PRO A 28 -3.08 24.47 -0.71
C PRO A 28 -2.68 23.72 0.58
N GLY A 29 -2.10 24.45 1.54
CA GLY A 29 -1.59 23.91 2.81
C GLY A 29 -0.22 23.23 2.71
N SER A 30 0.38 23.17 1.52
CA SER A 30 1.71 22.56 1.32
C SER A 30 2.82 23.27 2.11
N GLU A 31 2.69 24.55 2.34
CA GLU A 31 3.64 25.35 3.13
C GLU A 31 3.72 24.92 4.61
N GLN A 32 2.65 24.29 5.12
CA GLN A 32 2.61 23.76 6.49
C GLN A 32 3.25 22.38 6.60
N ILE A 33 3.32 21.64 5.49
CA ILE A 33 3.84 20.26 5.43
C ILE A 33 5.26 20.21 4.88
N LEU A 34 5.53 20.97 3.81
CA LEU A 34 6.83 20.99 3.14
C LEU A 34 7.72 22.10 3.70
N THR A 35 7.81 22.18 5.03
CA THR A 35 8.69 23.17 5.67
C THR A 35 10.16 22.82 5.45
N PRO A 36 11.08 23.82 5.50
CA PRO A 36 12.51 23.55 5.36
C PRO A 36 13.03 22.48 6.32
N GLU A 37 12.53 22.45 7.57
CA GLU A 37 12.92 21.51 8.60
C GLU A 37 12.40 20.09 8.29
N ALA A 38 11.15 19.95 7.84
CA ALA A 38 10.58 18.68 7.42
C ALA A 38 11.32 18.12 6.20
N LEU A 39 11.62 18.97 5.21
CA LEU A 39 12.40 18.58 4.03
C LEU A 39 13.83 18.17 4.40
N ALA A 40 14.47 18.86 5.33
CA ALA A 40 15.79 18.48 5.85
C ALA A 40 15.74 17.12 6.54
N PHE A 41 14.71 16.86 7.37
CA PHE A 41 14.52 15.56 8.01
C PHE A 41 14.32 14.44 6.98
N VAL A 42 13.48 14.65 5.97
CA VAL A 42 13.27 13.67 4.88
C VAL A 42 14.55 13.48 4.05
N ALA A 43 15.36 14.52 3.85
CA ALA A 43 16.68 14.40 3.20
C ALA A 43 17.67 13.59 4.03
N ASP A 44 17.66 13.71 5.37
CA ASP A 44 18.45 12.88 6.28
C ASP A 44 18.05 11.38 6.16
N LEU A 45 16.73 11.09 6.11
CA LEU A 45 16.23 9.73 5.85
C LEU A 45 16.73 9.17 4.52
N HIS A 46 16.64 9.95 3.45
CA HIS A 46 17.13 9.54 2.12
C HIS A 46 18.64 9.30 2.12
N THR A 47 19.41 10.17 2.76
CA THR A 47 20.86 10.03 2.87
C THR A 47 21.28 8.70 3.47
N ARG A 48 20.49 8.21 4.44
CA ARG A 48 20.79 6.98 5.16
C ARG A 48 20.19 5.74 4.50
N PHE A 49 18.98 5.83 3.99
CA PHE A 49 18.17 4.65 3.64
C PHE A 49 17.87 4.48 2.14
N ALA A 50 18.13 5.47 1.29
CA ALA A 50 17.88 5.34 -0.15
C ALA A 50 18.74 4.24 -0.80
N GLY A 51 20.03 4.14 -0.43
CA GLY A 51 20.92 3.07 -0.89
C GLY A 51 20.46 1.67 -0.46
N PRO A 52 20.33 1.40 0.85
CA PRO A 52 19.80 0.12 1.34
C PRO A 52 18.45 -0.27 0.73
N ARG A 53 17.54 0.69 0.56
CA ARG A 53 16.27 0.45 -0.17
C ARG A 53 16.50 -0.03 -1.61
N HIS A 54 17.38 0.64 -2.34
CA HIS A 54 17.69 0.25 -3.71
C HIS A 54 18.23 -1.18 -3.80
N ASP A 55 19.15 -1.54 -2.90
CA ASP A 55 19.72 -2.90 -2.83
C ASP A 55 18.65 -3.98 -2.57
N LEU A 56 17.67 -3.68 -1.70
CA LEU A 56 16.55 -4.58 -1.44
C LEU A 56 15.62 -4.73 -2.64
N LEU A 57 15.35 -3.65 -3.38
CA LEU A 57 14.57 -3.74 -4.62
C LEU A 57 15.28 -4.57 -5.70
N LEU A 58 16.61 -4.46 -5.81
CA LEU A 58 17.42 -5.35 -6.67
C LEU A 58 17.37 -6.81 -6.17
N ALA A 59 17.36 -7.03 -4.85
CA ALA A 59 17.23 -8.37 -4.27
C ALA A 59 15.87 -9.00 -4.59
N ARG A 60 14.77 -8.22 -4.63
CA ARG A 60 13.46 -8.68 -5.13
C ARG A 60 13.54 -9.18 -6.57
N GLN A 61 14.21 -8.43 -7.44
CA GLN A 61 14.39 -8.82 -8.84
C GLN A 61 15.16 -10.15 -8.96
N ARG A 62 16.31 -10.25 -8.29
CA ARG A 62 17.11 -11.51 -8.27
C ARG A 62 16.34 -12.70 -7.71
N ARG A 63 15.46 -12.48 -6.73
CA ARG A 63 14.60 -13.54 -6.19
C ARG A 63 13.55 -14.01 -7.20
N ARG A 64 12.89 -13.08 -7.90
CA ARG A 64 11.95 -13.42 -8.98
C ARG A 64 12.61 -14.21 -10.11
N GLU A 65 13.83 -13.84 -10.50
CA GLU A 65 14.62 -14.58 -11.50
C GLU A 65 14.89 -16.02 -11.05
N ARG A 66 15.22 -16.24 -9.77
CA ARG A 66 15.39 -17.60 -9.23
C ARG A 66 14.09 -18.40 -9.25
N PHE A 67 12.97 -17.78 -8.90
CA PHE A 67 11.66 -18.44 -8.98
C PHE A 67 11.29 -18.79 -10.42
N ALA A 68 11.51 -17.88 -11.37
CA ALA A 68 11.31 -18.15 -12.79
C ALA A 68 12.14 -19.34 -13.28
N ASN A 69 13.35 -19.53 -12.74
CA ASN A 69 14.25 -20.64 -13.05
C ASN A 69 13.97 -21.92 -12.24
N GLY A 70 12.83 -22.03 -11.57
CA GLY A 70 12.37 -23.28 -10.96
C GLY A 70 12.55 -23.41 -9.45
N LEU A 71 13.15 -22.42 -8.76
CA LEU A 71 13.24 -22.45 -7.30
C LEU A 71 11.86 -22.19 -6.69
N ASP A 72 11.41 -23.07 -5.79
CA ASP A 72 10.26 -22.79 -4.94
C ASP A 72 10.72 -22.08 -3.66
N PRO A 73 9.95 -21.13 -3.11
CA PRO A 73 10.21 -20.57 -1.80
C PRO A 73 10.02 -21.61 -0.69
N ASP A 74 10.82 -21.47 0.37
CA ASP A 74 10.74 -22.30 1.55
C ASP A 74 11.08 -21.45 2.78
N PHE A 75 10.76 -21.94 3.98
CA PHE A 75 11.21 -21.37 5.24
C PHE A 75 12.74 -21.36 5.31
N ARG A 76 13.33 -20.22 5.61
CA ARG A 76 14.77 -20.03 5.53
C ARG A 76 15.51 -20.85 6.59
N PRO A 77 16.45 -21.73 6.22
CA PRO A 77 17.25 -22.47 7.20
C PRO A 77 18.18 -21.56 8.01
N GLU A 78 18.67 -20.44 7.43
CA GLU A 78 19.59 -19.51 8.09
C GLU A 78 18.96 -18.81 9.29
N THR A 79 17.66 -18.60 9.26
CA THR A 79 16.89 -17.91 10.30
C THR A 79 16.10 -18.87 11.19
N ARG A 80 16.32 -20.17 11.06
CA ARG A 80 15.66 -21.22 11.85
C ARG A 80 15.74 -20.95 13.36
N HIS A 81 16.87 -20.44 13.84
CA HIS A 81 17.09 -20.09 15.25
C HIS A 81 16.08 -19.04 15.75
N ILE A 82 15.60 -18.12 14.90
CA ILE A 82 14.55 -17.13 15.25
C ILE A 82 13.22 -17.83 15.52
N ARG A 83 12.85 -18.78 14.66
CA ARG A 83 11.58 -19.50 14.77
C ARG A 83 11.56 -20.48 15.93
N GLU A 84 12.71 -21.08 16.26
CA GLU A 84 12.87 -22.06 17.35
C GLU A 84 13.08 -21.43 18.73
N ASP A 85 13.54 -20.17 18.80
CA ASP A 85 13.65 -19.44 20.05
C ASP A 85 12.27 -19.00 20.53
N LEU A 86 11.79 -19.60 21.62
CA LEU A 86 10.48 -19.31 22.21
C LEU A 86 10.50 -18.15 23.22
N THR A 87 11.65 -17.52 23.45
CA THR A 87 11.82 -16.52 24.51
C THR A 87 11.46 -15.11 24.09
N TRP A 88 11.64 -14.75 22.82
CA TRP A 88 11.39 -13.40 22.34
C TRP A 88 9.90 -13.14 22.04
N ARG A 89 9.51 -11.90 22.23
CA ARG A 89 8.17 -11.38 21.93
C ARG A 89 8.32 -10.01 21.26
N VAL A 90 7.25 -9.57 20.58
CA VAL A 90 7.16 -8.19 20.08
C VAL A 90 6.69 -7.26 21.19
N ALA A 91 6.88 -5.96 20.99
CA ALA A 91 6.45 -4.92 21.92
C ALA A 91 4.93 -4.91 22.13
N GLY A 92 4.18 -5.40 21.16
CA GLY A 92 2.72 -5.42 21.20
C GLY A 92 2.08 -4.06 20.93
N PRO A 93 0.79 -3.91 21.26
CA PRO A 93 0.06 -2.68 21.00
C PRO A 93 0.62 -1.49 21.77
N GLY A 94 0.58 -0.33 21.15
CA GLY A 94 0.78 0.94 21.85
C GLY A 94 -0.56 1.52 22.33
N PRO A 95 -0.54 2.66 23.04
CA PRO A 95 -1.75 3.31 23.55
C PRO A 95 -2.81 3.54 22.46
N GLY A 96 -4.01 3.01 22.66
CA GLY A 96 -5.14 3.08 21.74
C GLY A 96 -5.14 2.03 20.63
N LEU A 97 -4.19 1.07 20.64
CA LEU A 97 -4.19 -0.12 19.78
C LEU A 97 -4.48 -1.41 20.55
N GLU A 98 -4.91 -1.33 21.80
CA GLU A 98 -5.22 -2.51 22.62
C GLU A 98 -6.43 -3.26 22.06
N ASP A 99 -7.47 -2.54 21.64
CA ASP A 99 -8.69 -3.09 21.04
C ASP A 99 -8.73 -2.73 19.54
N ARG A 100 -8.57 -3.75 18.70
CA ARG A 100 -8.53 -3.62 17.24
C ARG A 100 -9.64 -4.39 16.54
N ARG A 101 -10.72 -4.72 17.25
CA ARG A 101 -11.76 -5.60 16.73
C ARG A 101 -12.39 -5.15 15.40
N VAL A 102 -12.47 -3.84 15.13
CA VAL A 102 -12.84 -3.32 13.81
C VAL A 102 -11.99 -2.13 13.45
N GLU A 103 -11.34 -2.21 12.31
CA GLU A 103 -10.60 -1.14 11.68
C GLU A 103 -11.29 -0.72 10.38
N ILE A 104 -11.32 0.58 10.09
CA ILE A 104 -11.78 1.10 8.81
C ILE A 104 -10.60 1.59 7.99
N THR A 105 -10.59 1.31 6.68
CA THR A 105 -9.59 1.82 5.75
C THR A 105 -10.21 2.86 4.82
N GLY A 106 -9.40 3.81 4.38
CA GLY A 106 -9.83 4.80 3.39
C GLY A 106 -8.76 5.86 3.11
N PRO A 107 -8.91 6.60 2.00
CA PRO A 107 -7.98 7.64 1.60
C PRO A 107 -7.98 8.83 2.56
N THR A 108 -6.99 9.67 2.41
CA THR A 108 -6.75 10.83 3.29
C THR A 108 -7.30 12.14 2.74
N ASP A 109 -8.23 12.10 1.75
CA ASP A 109 -8.97 13.29 1.36
C ASP A 109 -9.82 13.82 2.53
N ARG A 110 -10.13 15.10 2.49
CA ARG A 110 -10.72 15.82 3.63
C ARG A 110 -12.06 15.25 4.08
N LYS A 111 -12.94 14.93 3.13
CA LYS A 111 -14.27 14.38 3.40
C LYS A 111 -14.20 12.96 3.95
N MET A 112 -13.40 12.09 3.30
CA MET A 112 -13.28 10.70 3.71
C MET A 112 -12.56 10.58 5.05
N THR A 113 -11.58 11.44 5.34
CA THR A 113 -10.95 11.56 6.66
C THR A 113 -12.00 11.79 7.76
N ILE A 114 -12.91 12.76 7.58
CA ILE A 114 -13.96 13.04 8.57
C ILE A 114 -14.94 11.86 8.69
N ASN A 115 -15.31 11.24 7.58
CA ASN A 115 -16.18 10.08 7.59
C ASN A 115 -15.55 8.88 8.34
N ALA A 116 -14.26 8.63 8.12
CA ALA A 116 -13.53 7.58 8.82
C ALA A 116 -13.42 7.86 10.33
N LEU A 117 -13.13 9.10 10.72
CA LEU A 117 -13.09 9.53 12.12
C LEU A 117 -14.44 9.40 12.84
N ASN A 118 -15.54 9.47 12.10
CA ASN A 118 -16.91 9.31 12.61
C ASN A 118 -17.49 7.90 12.45
N SER A 119 -16.74 6.95 11.87
CA SER A 119 -17.24 5.61 11.53
C SER A 119 -17.60 4.75 12.74
N GLY A 120 -17.09 5.10 13.91
CA GLY A 120 -17.21 4.27 15.12
C GLY A 120 -16.27 3.07 15.15
N ALA A 121 -15.38 2.89 14.19
CA ALA A 121 -14.30 1.90 14.25
C ALA A 121 -13.33 2.20 15.41
N ARG A 122 -12.53 1.22 15.81
CA ARG A 122 -11.47 1.40 16.82
C ARG A 122 -10.21 2.01 16.23
N VAL A 123 -9.93 1.66 14.98
CA VAL A 123 -8.74 2.12 14.25
C VAL A 123 -9.17 2.63 12.88
N TRP A 124 -8.56 3.71 12.42
CA TRP A 124 -8.62 4.14 11.03
C TRP A 124 -7.25 3.95 10.38
N LEU A 125 -7.21 3.10 9.36
CA LEU A 125 -6.08 3.02 8.45
C LEU A 125 -6.18 4.18 7.45
N ALA A 126 -5.38 5.21 7.69
CA ALA A 126 -5.25 6.37 6.83
C ALA A 126 -4.29 6.03 5.68
N ASP A 127 -4.85 5.82 4.50
CA ASP A 127 -4.14 5.18 3.41
C ASP A 127 -3.59 6.18 2.39
N LEU A 128 -2.27 6.22 2.23
CA LEU A 128 -1.56 6.94 1.16
C LEU A 128 -1.09 5.99 0.04
N GLU A 129 -1.44 4.72 0.10
CA GLU A 129 -1.03 3.71 -0.85
C GLU A 129 -2.19 3.28 -1.76
N ASP A 130 -2.83 2.13 -1.54
CA ASP A 130 -3.79 1.53 -2.48
C ASP A 130 -5.10 2.30 -2.63
N ALA A 131 -5.61 2.92 -1.55
CA ALA A 131 -6.84 3.71 -1.59
C ALA A 131 -6.60 5.17 -2.04
N THR A 132 -5.37 5.57 -2.33
CA THR A 132 -5.03 6.92 -2.78
C THR A 132 -4.33 6.88 -4.14
N SER A 133 -4.90 7.52 -5.15
CA SER A 133 -4.15 7.83 -6.36
C SER A 133 -3.02 8.82 -6.01
N PRO A 134 -1.74 8.48 -6.31
CA PRO A 134 -0.60 9.23 -5.80
C PRO A 134 -0.31 10.51 -6.60
N THR A 135 -1.34 11.28 -6.90
CA THR A 135 -1.15 12.64 -7.41
C THR A 135 -0.44 13.48 -6.36
N TRP A 136 0.32 14.47 -6.79
CA TRP A 136 1.02 15.36 -5.85
C TRP A 136 0.05 16.06 -4.88
N GLU A 137 -1.11 16.45 -5.38
CA GLU A 137 -2.17 17.07 -4.58
C GLU A 137 -2.71 16.12 -3.50
N ASN A 138 -2.98 14.85 -3.84
CA ASN A 138 -3.48 13.87 -2.89
C ASN A 138 -2.43 13.54 -1.82
N ILE A 139 -1.17 13.42 -2.19
CA ILE A 139 -0.10 13.08 -1.24
C ILE A 139 0.13 14.23 -0.25
N VAL A 140 0.33 15.45 -0.75
CA VAL A 140 0.58 16.61 0.12
C VAL A 140 -0.67 17.04 0.88
N GLY A 141 -1.82 17.07 0.19
CA GLY A 141 -3.12 17.37 0.81
C GLY A 141 -3.51 16.34 1.86
N GLY A 142 -3.22 15.06 1.61
CA GLY A 142 -3.45 13.98 2.59
C GLY A 142 -2.62 14.15 3.86
N GLN A 143 -1.35 14.51 3.74
CA GLN A 143 -0.48 14.82 4.89
C GLN A 143 -1.03 16.03 5.68
N HIS A 144 -1.49 17.05 4.98
CA HIS A 144 -2.10 18.23 5.62
C HIS A 144 -3.40 17.87 6.35
N ASN A 145 -4.26 17.08 5.72
CA ASN A 145 -5.50 16.61 6.35
C ASN A 145 -5.24 15.76 7.60
N LEU A 146 -4.22 14.89 7.57
CA LEU A 146 -3.79 14.12 8.74
C LEU A 146 -3.31 15.03 9.87
N ALA A 147 -2.51 16.06 9.56
CA ALA A 147 -2.04 17.03 10.54
C ALA A 147 -3.20 17.79 11.19
N LEU A 148 -4.20 18.19 10.42
CA LEU A 148 -5.42 18.86 10.92
C LEU A 148 -6.29 17.89 11.74
N ALA A 149 -6.46 16.64 11.28
CA ALA A 149 -7.25 15.62 11.95
C ALA A 149 -6.70 15.30 13.36
N ILE A 150 -5.39 15.10 13.45
CA ILE A 150 -4.69 14.78 14.71
C ILE A 150 -4.82 15.93 15.73
N ARG A 151 -4.93 17.17 15.24
CA ARG A 151 -5.10 18.36 16.09
C ARG A 151 -6.56 18.76 16.34
N GLY A 152 -7.51 17.95 15.81
CA GLY A 152 -8.95 18.27 15.94
C GLY A 152 -9.37 19.54 15.19
N GLN A 153 -8.65 19.89 14.12
CA GLN A 153 -8.85 21.12 13.33
C GLN A 153 -9.43 20.86 11.94
N ILE A 154 -9.77 19.61 11.63
CA ILE A 154 -10.33 19.25 10.34
C ILE A 154 -11.85 19.46 10.32
N ASP A 155 -12.33 20.17 9.31
CA ASP A 155 -13.73 20.32 8.94
C ASP A 155 -13.85 20.36 7.42
N PHE A 156 -15.05 20.21 6.89
CA PHE A 156 -15.30 20.29 5.45
C PHE A 156 -16.73 20.72 5.18
N THR A 157 -16.89 21.62 4.23
CA THR A 157 -18.21 21.98 3.69
C THR A 157 -18.19 21.64 2.19
N SER A 158 -19.11 20.79 1.77
CA SER A 158 -19.26 20.43 0.35
C SER A 158 -19.91 21.54 -0.45
N ASP A 159 -19.80 21.47 -1.78
CA ASP A 159 -20.34 22.49 -2.72
C ASP A 159 -21.86 22.68 -2.59
N ASP A 160 -22.59 21.65 -2.15
CA ASP A 160 -24.02 21.67 -1.85
C ASP A 160 -24.34 22.27 -0.46
N GLY A 161 -23.33 22.77 0.27
CA GLY A 161 -23.45 23.40 1.58
C GLY A 161 -23.57 22.44 2.75
N ARG A 162 -23.37 21.14 2.56
CA ARG A 162 -23.37 20.17 3.67
C ARG A 162 -22.08 20.27 4.49
N GLU A 163 -22.23 20.47 5.79
CA GLU A 163 -21.12 20.51 6.73
C GLU A 163 -20.76 19.10 7.23
N TYR A 164 -19.45 18.83 7.29
CA TYR A 164 -18.85 17.64 7.87
C TYR A 164 -17.95 18.05 9.02
N ARG A 165 -18.21 17.51 10.20
CA ARG A 165 -17.45 17.79 11.43
C ARG A 165 -17.11 16.49 12.15
N VAL A 166 -15.97 16.47 12.80
CA VAL A 166 -15.53 15.33 13.61
C VAL A 166 -16.28 15.30 14.93
N GLY A 167 -16.80 14.13 15.30
CA GLY A 167 -17.46 13.88 16.57
C GLY A 167 -16.47 13.80 17.76
N PRO A 168 -16.99 13.63 18.98
CA PRO A 168 -16.17 13.65 20.19
C PRO A 168 -15.31 12.39 20.39
N THR A 169 -15.64 11.30 19.73
CA THR A 169 -14.90 10.03 19.83
C THR A 169 -14.38 9.64 18.45
N THR A 170 -13.08 9.45 18.36
CA THR A 170 -12.39 9.12 17.10
C THR A 170 -11.58 7.83 17.24
N PRO A 171 -11.42 7.07 16.15
CA PRO A 171 -10.52 5.93 16.10
C PRO A 171 -9.06 6.35 16.28
N THR A 172 -8.21 5.39 16.64
CA THR A 172 -6.76 5.57 16.56
C THR A 172 -6.34 5.61 15.10
N ILE A 173 -5.55 6.60 14.72
CA ILE A 173 -5.03 6.75 13.36
C ILE A 173 -3.79 5.87 13.19
N VAL A 174 -3.78 5.04 12.16
CA VAL A 174 -2.61 4.27 11.71
C VAL A 174 -2.39 4.58 10.23
N MET A 175 -1.29 5.25 9.88
CA MET A 175 -1.03 5.70 8.52
C MET A 175 -0.36 4.60 7.71
N ARG A 176 -0.85 4.34 6.48
CA ARG A 176 -0.18 3.45 5.52
C ARG A 176 0.62 4.27 4.51
N PRO A 177 1.96 4.28 4.60
CA PRO A 177 2.80 4.93 3.60
C PRO A 177 2.83 4.10 2.31
N ARG A 178 3.17 4.71 1.21
CA ARG A 178 3.45 3.99 -0.04
C ARG A 178 4.53 2.92 0.14
N GLY A 179 4.37 1.80 -0.56
CA GLY A 179 5.30 0.67 -0.50
C GLY A 179 6.72 1.03 -0.96
N TRP A 180 7.74 0.25 -0.56
CA TRP A 180 9.16 0.49 -0.90
C TRP A 180 9.45 0.66 -2.40
N HIS A 181 8.62 0.11 -3.27
CA HIS A 181 8.79 0.17 -4.73
C HIS A 181 8.36 1.51 -5.33
N LEU A 182 7.53 2.30 -4.64
CA LEU A 182 7.01 3.56 -5.15
C LEU A 182 7.98 4.72 -4.94
N ALA A 183 7.98 5.65 -5.88
CA ALA A 183 8.79 6.86 -5.86
C ALA A 183 7.90 8.10 -5.77
N GLU A 184 8.45 9.19 -5.20
CA GLU A 184 7.86 10.52 -5.27
C GLU A 184 8.66 11.38 -6.23
N LYS A 185 8.14 11.54 -7.45
CA LYS A 185 8.85 12.23 -8.53
C LYS A 185 8.73 13.75 -8.49
N HIS A 186 7.84 14.28 -7.66
CA HIS A 186 7.72 15.73 -7.41
C HIS A 186 8.69 16.21 -6.32
N LEU A 187 9.46 15.30 -5.72
CA LEU A 187 10.59 15.60 -4.84
C LEU A 187 11.87 14.99 -5.39
N ARG A 188 12.87 15.82 -5.60
CA ARG A 188 14.18 15.43 -6.14
C ARG A 188 15.22 15.44 -5.04
N PHE A 189 15.74 14.28 -4.72
CA PHE A 189 16.82 14.11 -3.77
C PHE A 189 18.18 14.28 -4.48
N THR A 190 19.05 15.11 -3.90
CA THR A 190 20.46 15.23 -4.30
C THR A 190 21.32 14.75 -3.16
N ASP A 191 22.13 13.73 -3.39
CA ASP A 191 23.04 13.17 -2.41
C ASP A 191 24.32 14.00 -2.21
N ARG A 192 25.19 13.57 -1.29
CA ARG A 192 26.47 14.23 -1.00
C ARG A 192 27.45 14.23 -2.19
N ALA A 193 27.27 13.31 -3.14
CA ALA A 193 28.07 13.23 -4.36
C ALA A 193 27.50 14.11 -5.49
N GLY A 194 26.37 14.78 -5.27
CA GLY A 194 25.67 15.59 -6.25
C GLY A 194 24.81 14.76 -7.21
N GLN A 195 24.61 13.46 -6.95
CA GLN A 195 23.74 12.63 -7.77
C GLN A 195 22.27 12.93 -7.44
N ARG A 196 21.46 13.04 -8.51
CA ARG A 196 20.03 13.36 -8.41
C ARG A 196 19.20 12.12 -8.69
N SER A 197 18.18 11.89 -7.85
CA SER A 197 17.20 10.82 -8.00
C SER A 197 15.82 11.30 -7.56
N SER A 198 14.76 10.59 -7.98
CA SER A 198 13.44 10.76 -7.37
C SER A 198 13.50 10.30 -5.92
N ALA A 199 12.74 10.97 -5.04
CA ALA A 199 12.62 10.55 -3.66
C ALA A 199 11.87 9.21 -3.55
N SER A 200 12.09 8.47 -2.45
CA SER A 200 11.29 7.30 -2.11
C SER A 200 9.93 7.74 -1.58
N GLY A 201 8.84 7.23 -2.16
CA GLY A 201 7.49 7.49 -1.66
C GLY A 201 7.34 7.10 -0.19
N SER A 202 7.85 5.93 0.18
CA SER A 202 7.80 5.43 1.57
C SER A 202 8.47 6.37 2.57
N LEU A 203 9.68 6.86 2.25
CA LEU A 203 10.44 7.75 3.14
C LEU A 203 9.85 9.16 3.19
N VAL A 204 9.22 9.62 2.09
CA VAL A 204 8.49 10.89 2.07
C VAL A 204 7.25 10.80 2.96
N ASP A 205 6.42 9.79 2.72
CA ASP A 205 5.15 9.64 3.43
C ASP A 205 5.35 9.43 4.94
N ALA A 206 6.18 8.45 5.31
CA ALA A 206 6.47 8.19 6.72
C ALA A 206 7.24 9.34 7.37
N GLY A 207 8.21 9.93 6.66
CA GLY A 207 9.02 11.04 7.18
C GLY A 207 8.19 12.27 7.49
N LEU A 208 7.35 12.72 6.57
CA LEU A 208 6.47 13.88 6.80
C LEU A 208 5.46 13.60 7.89
N TYR A 209 4.81 12.43 7.87
CA TYR A 209 3.84 12.05 8.90
C TYR A 209 4.45 12.04 10.30
N LEU A 210 5.59 11.38 10.48
CA LEU A 210 6.27 11.27 11.76
C LEU A 210 6.81 12.63 12.24
N PHE A 211 7.43 13.41 11.34
CA PHE A 211 7.96 14.73 11.68
C PHE A 211 6.89 15.67 12.22
N HIS A 212 5.76 15.77 11.54
CA HIS A 212 4.71 16.72 11.92
C HIS A 212 3.83 16.25 13.08
N ASN A 213 3.68 14.93 13.26
CA ASN A 213 2.57 14.43 14.06
C ASN A 213 3.00 13.58 15.26
N ALA A 214 4.24 13.05 15.31
CA ALA A 214 4.63 12.12 16.36
C ALA A 214 4.42 12.69 17.76
N GLN A 215 4.89 13.91 18.04
CA GLN A 215 4.75 14.53 19.34
C GLN A 215 3.28 14.83 19.68
N ALA A 216 2.51 15.34 18.72
CA ALA A 216 1.09 15.65 18.94
C ALA A 216 0.26 14.38 19.24
N LEU A 217 0.59 13.25 18.62
CA LEU A 217 -0.04 11.96 18.90
C LEU A 217 0.31 11.45 20.30
N ILE A 218 1.57 11.57 20.71
CA ILE A 218 2.05 11.21 22.06
C ILE A 218 1.34 12.07 23.11
N ASP A 219 1.30 13.38 22.92
CA ASP A 219 0.64 14.33 23.83
C ASP A 219 -0.87 14.06 23.94
N GLY A 220 -1.48 13.54 22.86
CA GLY A 220 -2.87 13.09 22.80
C GLY A 220 -3.11 11.70 23.40
N GLY A 221 -2.11 11.04 24.00
CA GLY A 221 -2.24 9.70 24.59
C GLY A 221 -2.34 8.58 23.55
N ARG A 222 -1.83 8.82 22.36
CA ARG A 222 -1.71 7.85 21.25
C ARG A 222 -0.24 7.68 20.89
N GLY A 223 0.07 7.07 19.77
CA GLY A 223 1.40 6.99 19.22
C GLY A 223 1.42 7.19 17.70
N PRO A 224 2.60 7.44 17.13
CA PRO A 224 2.78 7.50 15.70
C PRO A 224 2.82 6.08 15.13
N TYR A 225 1.68 5.63 14.58
CA TYR A 225 1.49 4.25 14.14
C TYR A 225 1.43 4.15 12.63
N LEU A 226 1.99 3.05 12.09
CA LEU A 226 2.04 2.79 10.67
C LEU A 226 1.55 1.39 10.31
N TYR A 227 0.96 1.27 9.11
CA TYR A 227 0.77 0.01 8.40
C TYR A 227 1.84 -0.11 7.30
N LEU A 228 2.58 -1.21 7.26
CA LEU A 228 3.68 -1.41 6.31
C LEU A 228 3.24 -2.31 5.15
N PRO A 229 3.07 -1.74 3.93
CA PRO A 229 2.54 -2.49 2.81
C PRO A 229 3.62 -3.21 2.01
N LYS A 230 3.21 -4.26 1.31
CA LYS A 230 3.95 -4.92 0.22
C LYS A 230 5.37 -5.32 0.59
N ILE A 231 5.57 -5.70 1.87
CA ILE A 231 6.82 -6.29 2.37
C ILE A 231 6.99 -7.65 1.71
N GLU A 232 8.18 -7.92 1.16
CA GLU A 232 8.51 -9.18 0.53
C GLU A 232 9.48 -10.06 1.35
N GLY A 233 9.94 -9.61 2.50
CA GLY A 233 10.82 -10.37 3.40
C GLY A 233 11.34 -9.57 4.57
N HIS A 234 11.98 -10.27 5.50
CA HIS A 234 12.41 -9.72 6.79
C HIS A 234 13.48 -8.61 6.68
N LEU A 235 14.32 -8.62 5.64
CA LEU A 235 15.32 -7.55 5.47
C LEU A 235 14.67 -6.19 5.14
N GLU A 236 13.50 -6.21 4.51
CA GLU A 236 12.72 -4.99 4.29
C GLU A 236 12.05 -4.50 5.58
N ALA A 237 11.64 -5.44 6.44
CA ALA A 237 11.16 -5.13 7.78
C ALA A 237 12.30 -4.57 8.66
N ARG A 238 13.52 -5.13 8.56
CA ARG A 238 14.73 -4.57 9.20
C ARG A 238 15.00 -3.13 8.77
N LEU A 239 14.89 -2.84 7.48
CA LEU A 239 15.06 -1.47 6.97
C LEU A 239 14.03 -0.51 7.60
N TRP A 240 12.77 -0.92 7.74
CA TRP A 240 11.77 -0.13 8.46
C TRP A 240 12.12 0.06 9.93
N ASN A 241 12.60 -0.99 10.60
CA ASN A 241 13.06 -0.86 11.99
C ASN A 241 14.19 0.16 12.13
N GLU A 242 15.17 0.13 11.23
CA GLU A 242 16.26 1.12 11.21
C GLU A 242 15.77 2.54 10.95
N VAL A 243 14.76 2.72 10.08
CA VAL A 243 14.09 4.01 9.86
C VAL A 243 13.40 4.50 11.13
N PHE A 244 12.71 3.62 11.86
CA PHE A 244 12.03 3.98 13.11
C PHE A 244 13.05 4.35 14.20
N VAL A 245 14.06 3.54 14.38
CA VAL A 245 15.18 3.81 15.32
C VAL A 245 15.81 5.17 15.06
N PHE A 246 16.15 5.46 13.81
CA PHE A 246 16.71 6.74 13.42
C PHE A 246 15.73 7.91 13.65
N THR A 247 14.47 7.70 13.35
CA THR A 247 13.43 8.71 13.51
C THR A 247 13.20 9.06 14.98
N GLU A 248 13.12 8.04 15.84
CA GLU A 248 12.97 8.23 17.30
C GLU A 248 14.15 9.00 17.88
N ASP A 249 15.38 8.62 17.51
CA ASP A 249 16.59 9.34 17.94
C ASP A 249 16.60 10.79 17.44
N ARG A 250 16.20 11.01 16.18
CA ARG A 250 16.23 12.33 15.53
C ARG A 250 15.16 13.29 16.05
N LEU A 251 13.98 12.77 16.41
CA LEU A 251 12.86 13.54 16.97
C LEU A 251 12.89 13.60 18.50
N GLY A 252 13.80 12.88 19.16
CA GLY A 252 13.92 12.87 20.62
C GLY A 252 12.77 12.18 21.32
N ILE A 253 12.11 11.22 20.68
CA ILE A 253 11.03 10.41 21.27
C ILE A 253 11.58 9.07 21.78
N PRO A 254 10.97 8.46 22.83
CA PRO A 254 11.47 7.23 23.39
C PRO A 254 11.48 6.06 22.40
N ARG A 255 12.49 5.18 22.52
CA ARG A 255 12.59 3.96 21.72
C ARG A 255 11.33 3.11 21.86
N GLY A 256 10.84 2.62 20.72
CA GLY A 256 9.64 1.79 20.66
C GLY A 256 8.32 2.56 20.80
N THR A 257 8.33 3.89 20.69
CA THR A 257 7.09 4.69 20.64
C THR A 257 6.36 4.50 19.31
N ILE A 258 7.10 4.42 18.20
CA ILE A 258 6.53 4.06 16.90
C ILE A 258 6.06 2.61 16.94
N ARG A 259 4.84 2.34 16.46
CA ARG A 259 4.34 0.97 16.28
C ARG A 259 3.97 0.74 14.83
N ALA A 260 4.22 -0.47 14.37
CA ALA A 260 3.89 -0.89 13.03
C ALA A 260 3.08 -2.18 13.03
N THR A 261 2.09 -2.25 12.15
CA THR A 261 1.45 -3.50 11.73
C THR A 261 1.90 -3.80 10.31
N VAL A 262 2.29 -5.03 10.02
CA VAL A 262 2.80 -5.42 8.71
C VAL A 262 1.72 -6.17 7.94
N LEU A 263 1.44 -5.74 6.70
CA LEU A 263 0.62 -6.52 5.78
C LEU A 263 1.45 -7.70 5.24
N ILE A 264 1.01 -8.91 5.57
CA ILE A 264 1.50 -10.12 4.94
C ILE A 264 0.65 -10.36 3.70
N GLU A 265 0.96 -9.64 2.67
CA GLU A 265 0.21 -9.59 1.41
C GLU A 265 1.06 -9.97 0.20
N THR A 266 2.18 -10.64 0.45
CA THR A 266 3.01 -11.23 -0.59
C THR A 266 3.32 -12.68 -0.23
N ILE A 267 3.29 -13.56 -1.25
CA ILE A 267 3.61 -14.98 -1.05
C ILE A 267 5.00 -15.16 -0.42
N THR A 268 5.95 -14.29 -0.71
CA THR A 268 7.31 -14.35 -0.18
C THR A 268 7.36 -14.01 1.31
N ALA A 269 6.58 -13.04 1.77
CA ALA A 269 6.50 -12.67 3.19
C ALA A 269 5.83 -13.76 4.03
N ALA A 270 4.95 -14.57 3.46
CA ALA A 270 4.31 -15.68 4.16
C ALA A 270 5.33 -16.70 4.72
N PHE A 271 6.47 -16.86 4.06
CA PHE A 271 7.56 -17.73 4.52
C PHE A 271 8.48 -17.08 5.57
N GLU A 272 8.33 -15.78 5.82
CA GLU A 272 9.24 -15.02 6.69
C GLU A 272 8.48 -14.25 7.80
N MET A 273 7.25 -14.67 8.16
CA MET A 273 6.42 -13.95 9.15
C MET A 273 7.11 -13.81 10.52
N GLU A 274 7.74 -14.88 11.02
CA GLU A 274 8.47 -14.87 12.31
C GLU A 274 9.67 -13.93 12.24
N GLU A 275 10.41 -13.97 11.14
CA GLU A 275 11.57 -13.11 10.92
C GLU A 275 11.17 -11.64 10.79
N ILE A 276 10.07 -11.36 10.11
CA ILE A 276 9.50 -9.99 9.99
C ILE A 276 9.15 -9.46 11.39
N LEU A 277 8.45 -10.25 12.20
CA LEU A 277 8.15 -9.89 13.59
C LEU A 277 9.43 -9.68 14.41
N TYR A 278 10.43 -10.53 14.24
CA TYR A 278 11.69 -10.45 14.98
C TYR A 278 12.48 -9.18 14.66
N GLU A 279 12.58 -8.82 13.38
CA GLU A 279 13.27 -7.59 12.97
C GLU A 279 12.59 -6.34 13.52
N LEU A 280 11.26 -6.34 13.57
CA LEU A 280 10.46 -5.23 14.08
C LEU A 280 10.09 -5.36 15.57
N ARG A 281 10.64 -6.31 16.33
CA ARG A 281 10.13 -6.67 17.65
C ARG A 281 9.98 -5.52 18.66
N GLU A 282 10.79 -4.47 18.56
CA GLU A 282 10.66 -3.28 19.40
C GLU A 282 9.55 -2.33 18.95
N HIS A 283 9.07 -2.46 17.71
CA HIS A 283 8.11 -1.57 17.08
C HIS A 283 6.86 -2.28 16.52
N CYS A 284 6.76 -3.61 16.63
CA CYS A 284 5.66 -4.35 16.04
C CYS A 284 4.45 -4.42 16.95
N ALA A 285 3.27 -4.12 16.39
CA ALA A 285 1.96 -4.31 17.02
C ALA A 285 1.23 -5.55 16.49
N GLY A 286 1.44 -5.94 15.23
CA GLY A 286 0.73 -7.05 14.64
C GLY A 286 1.06 -7.32 13.17
N LEU A 287 0.41 -8.36 12.65
CA LEU A 287 0.35 -8.66 11.22
C LEU A 287 -1.09 -8.56 10.73
N ASN A 288 -1.26 -8.27 9.44
CA ASN A 288 -2.56 -8.23 8.77
C ASN A 288 -2.58 -9.16 7.57
N ALA A 289 -3.72 -9.80 7.31
CA ALA A 289 -3.92 -10.66 6.14
C ALA A 289 -4.48 -9.84 4.97
N GLY A 290 -3.72 -9.73 3.88
CA GLY A 290 -4.14 -9.10 2.63
C GLY A 290 -4.47 -10.15 1.56
N ARG A 291 -5.71 -10.13 0.98
CA ARG A 291 -6.15 -11.16 0.03
C ARG A 291 -5.67 -10.89 -1.39
N TRP A 292 -6.05 -9.74 -1.96
CA TRP A 292 -5.85 -9.51 -3.40
C TRP A 292 -4.39 -9.33 -3.76
N ASP A 293 -3.63 -8.58 -2.99
CA ASP A 293 -2.18 -8.46 -3.16
C ASP A 293 -1.46 -9.79 -2.97
N TYR A 294 -1.90 -10.63 -2.02
CA TYR A 294 -1.32 -11.96 -1.83
C TYR A 294 -1.49 -12.82 -3.07
N ILE A 295 -2.70 -12.89 -3.63
CA ILE A 295 -3.01 -13.64 -4.85
C ILE A 295 -2.29 -13.02 -6.06
N PHE A 296 -2.29 -11.71 -6.19
CA PHE A 296 -1.51 -10.99 -7.20
C PHE A 296 -0.02 -11.35 -7.14
N SER A 297 0.55 -11.41 -5.93
CA SER A 297 1.96 -11.74 -5.74
C SER A 297 2.33 -13.14 -6.21
N ILE A 298 1.38 -14.08 -6.21
CA ILE A 298 1.58 -15.43 -6.76
C ILE A 298 1.82 -15.35 -8.27
N ILE A 299 0.94 -14.65 -9.00
CA ILE A 299 1.11 -14.44 -10.45
C ILE A 299 2.43 -13.70 -10.71
N LYS A 300 2.67 -12.61 -10.01
CA LYS A 300 3.90 -11.80 -10.14
C LYS A 300 5.18 -12.63 -10.04
N ASN A 301 5.24 -13.56 -9.11
CA ASN A 301 6.43 -14.34 -8.84
C ASN A 301 6.54 -15.62 -9.69
N PHE A 302 5.41 -16.25 -10.05
CA PHE A 302 5.41 -17.58 -10.68
C PHE A 302 4.81 -17.61 -12.08
N ARG A 303 4.52 -16.48 -12.71
CA ARG A 303 3.88 -16.37 -14.03
C ARG A 303 4.55 -17.19 -15.15
N SER A 304 5.87 -17.43 -15.05
CA SER A 304 6.65 -18.22 -16.02
C SER A 304 6.77 -19.71 -15.65
N ARG A 305 6.08 -20.17 -14.59
CA ARG A 305 6.19 -21.53 -14.05
C ARG A 305 5.14 -22.49 -14.61
N GLY A 306 4.43 -22.09 -15.66
CA GLY A 306 3.46 -22.92 -16.37
C GLY A 306 2.15 -23.18 -15.60
N PRO A 307 1.39 -24.21 -16.00
CA PRO A 307 0.01 -24.42 -15.54
C PRO A 307 -0.17 -24.61 -14.04
N ARG A 308 0.89 -25.08 -13.34
CA ARG A 308 0.84 -25.28 -11.87
C ARG A 308 0.40 -24.02 -11.11
N PHE A 309 0.71 -22.83 -11.61
CA PHE A 309 0.44 -21.57 -10.93
C PHE A 309 -0.67 -20.74 -11.58
N VAL A 310 -1.41 -21.32 -12.55
CA VAL A 310 -2.59 -20.67 -13.12
C VAL A 310 -3.69 -20.62 -12.08
N LEU A 311 -4.28 -19.45 -11.94
CA LEU A 311 -5.36 -19.20 -10.98
C LEU A 311 -6.73 -19.22 -11.67
N PRO A 312 -7.79 -19.71 -11.00
CA PRO A 312 -9.16 -19.66 -11.51
C PRO A 312 -9.72 -18.25 -11.43
N ASP A 313 -10.97 -18.05 -11.84
CA ASP A 313 -11.71 -16.81 -11.59
C ASP A 313 -11.48 -16.31 -10.16
N ARG A 314 -11.17 -15.02 -9.99
CA ARG A 314 -10.80 -14.47 -8.68
C ARG A 314 -11.87 -14.70 -7.60
N GLY A 315 -13.15 -14.75 -7.98
CA GLY A 315 -14.24 -15.03 -7.06
C GLY A 315 -14.21 -16.45 -6.45
N ARG A 316 -13.55 -17.41 -7.14
CA ARG A 316 -13.37 -18.79 -6.65
C ARG A 316 -12.25 -18.92 -5.61
N ILE A 317 -11.32 -17.95 -5.55
CA ILE A 317 -10.20 -17.98 -4.61
C ILE A 317 -10.64 -17.33 -3.31
N THR A 318 -11.40 -18.07 -2.51
CA THR A 318 -11.86 -17.62 -1.19
C THR A 318 -10.77 -17.82 -0.13
N MET A 319 -10.95 -17.25 1.06
CA MET A 319 -10.02 -17.47 2.19
C MET A 319 -10.09 -18.92 2.73
N THR A 320 -10.96 -19.76 2.17
CA THR A 320 -11.15 -21.16 2.57
C THR A 320 -10.47 -22.15 1.66
N VAL A 321 -9.99 -21.74 0.47
CA VAL A 321 -9.18 -22.63 -0.37
C VAL A 321 -7.89 -23.03 0.37
N PRO A 322 -7.36 -24.26 0.17
CA PRO A 322 -6.31 -24.82 1.02
C PRO A 322 -5.11 -23.90 1.27
N PHE A 323 -4.50 -23.35 0.22
CA PHE A 323 -3.32 -22.51 0.39
C PHE A 323 -3.62 -21.18 1.09
N MET A 324 -4.81 -20.57 0.89
CA MET A 324 -5.23 -19.37 1.59
C MET A 324 -5.53 -19.65 3.06
N ARG A 325 -6.11 -20.80 3.35
CA ARG A 325 -6.34 -21.26 4.72
C ARG A 325 -5.01 -21.51 5.44
N ALA A 326 -4.06 -22.20 4.81
CA ALA A 326 -2.73 -22.41 5.36
C ALA A 326 -2.05 -21.08 5.72
N TYR A 327 -2.09 -20.11 4.81
CA TYR A 327 -1.57 -18.76 5.01
C TYR A 327 -2.22 -18.05 6.21
N THR A 328 -3.54 -18.05 6.30
CA THR A 328 -4.26 -17.35 7.38
C THR A 328 -4.09 -18.01 8.74
N GLU A 329 -4.09 -19.33 8.81
CA GLU A 329 -3.84 -20.08 10.05
C GLU A 329 -2.40 -19.88 10.54
N LEU A 330 -1.41 -19.90 9.63
CA LEU A 330 -0.02 -19.62 9.96
C LEU A 330 0.14 -18.21 10.52
N LEU A 331 -0.52 -17.21 9.94
CA LEU A 331 -0.46 -15.82 10.40
C LEU A 331 -0.94 -15.69 11.85
N VAL A 332 -2.11 -16.24 12.16
CA VAL A 332 -2.66 -16.19 13.52
C VAL A 332 -1.73 -16.89 14.52
N ALA A 333 -1.31 -18.13 14.22
CA ALA A 333 -0.43 -18.88 15.10
C ALA A 333 0.91 -18.17 15.35
N THR A 334 1.48 -17.57 14.30
CA THR A 334 2.72 -16.78 14.39
C THR A 334 2.54 -15.56 15.25
N CYS A 335 1.50 -14.77 15.03
CA CYS A 335 1.21 -13.56 15.80
C CYS A 335 1.06 -13.88 17.30
N HIS A 336 0.19 -14.81 17.63
CA HIS A 336 -0.13 -15.11 19.03
C HIS A 336 1.07 -15.70 19.78
N ARG A 337 1.84 -16.58 19.14
CA ARG A 337 3.09 -17.10 19.70
C ARG A 337 4.06 -15.98 20.08
N ARG A 338 4.05 -14.87 19.36
CA ARG A 338 4.97 -13.73 19.55
C ARG A 338 4.34 -12.54 20.28
N GLY A 339 3.09 -12.66 20.73
CA GLY A 339 2.37 -11.61 21.45
C GLY A 339 1.92 -10.45 20.56
N ALA A 340 1.85 -10.67 19.23
CA ALA A 340 1.38 -9.73 18.23
C ALA A 340 -0.12 -9.91 17.97
N HIS A 341 -0.80 -8.85 17.53
CA HIS A 341 -2.17 -8.96 17.03
C HIS A 341 -2.21 -9.58 15.62
N ALA A 342 -3.20 -10.44 15.39
CA ALA A 342 -3.56 -10.93 14.07
C ALA A 342 -4.81 -10.20 13.57
N ILE A 343 -4.68 -9.45 12.47
CA ILE A 343 -5.77 -8.66 11.90
C ILE A 343 -6.22 -9.30 10.58
N GLY A 344 -7.53 -9.54 10.48
CA GLY A 344 -8.15 -10.15 9.30
C GLY A 344 -8.26 -9.22 8.10
N GLY A 345 -8.77 -9.77 7.00
CA GLY A 345 -8.84 -9.09 5.72
C GLY A 345 -9.97 -8.06 5.61
N MET A 346 -9.92 -7.26 4.56
CA MET A 346 -10.88 -6.21 4.29
C MET A 346 -12.19 -6.78 3.71
N SER A 347 -13.33 -6.29 4.23
CA SER A 347 -14.63 -6.40 3.57
C SER A 347 -14.92 -5.10 2.83
N ALA A 348 -15.00 -5.19 1.50
CA ALA A 348 -15.10 -4.05 0.60
C ALA A 348 -16.53 -3.73 0.14
N PHE A 349 -17.55 -4.45 0.62
CA PHE A 349 -18.92 -4.27 0.18
C PHE A 349 -19.47 -2.88 0.53
N ILE A 350 -20.21 -2.28 -0.40
CA ILE A 350 -20.92 -1.00 -0.21
C ILE A 350 -22.42 -1.31 -0.19
N PRO A 351 -23.14 -1.08 0.93
CA PRO A 351 -24.57 -1.26 1.00
C PRO A 351 -25.31 -0.43 -0.07
N ASN A 352 -26.17 -1.07 -0.85
CA ASN A 352 -26.95 -0.43 -1.89
C ASN A 352 -28.37 -0.14 -1.39
N ARG A 353 -28.65 1.11 -1.05
CA ARG A 353 -29.98 1.54 -0.55
C ARG A 353 -31.11 1.36 -1.57
N ARG A 354 -30.78 1.20 -2.87
CA ARG A 354 -31.76 1.01 -3.95
C ARG A 354 -32.09 -0.46 -4.19
N ASP A 355 -31.28 -1.37 -3.64
CA ASP A 355 -31.46 -2.82 -3.74
C ASP A 355 -31.25 -3.49 -2.37
N PRO A 356 -32.31 -3.56 -1.54
CA PRO A 356 -32.22 -4.17 -0.22
C PRO A 356 -31.85 -5.65 -0.23
N GLU A 357 -32.28 -6.42 -1.25
CA GLU A 357 -31.99 -7.86 -1.31
C GLU A 357 -30.51 -8.14 -1.60
N VAL A 358 -29.89 -7.34 -2.50
CA VAL A 358 -28.44 -7.39 -2.75
C VAL A 358 -27.69 -7.03 -1.47
N THR A 359 -28.15 -6.00 -0.76
CA THR A 359 -27.56 -5.56 0.50
C THR A 359 -27.62 -6.65 1.58
N GLU A 360 -28.78 -7.27 1.76
CA GLU A 360 -28.96 -8.30 2.77
C GLU A 360 -28.05 -9.52 2.52
N ARG A 361 -28.00 -10.01 1.27
CA ARG A 361 -27.09 -11.12 0.90
C ARG A 361 -25.63 -10.78 1.14
N ALA A 362 -25.22 -9.59 0.79
CA ALA A 362 -23.82 -9.16 0.97
C ALA A 362 -23.46 -8.96 2.45
N LEU A 363 -24.36 -8.40 3.26
CA LEU A 363 -24.15 -8.30 4.72
C LEU A 363 -24.06 -9.67 5.38
N ALA A 364 -24.89 -10.64 4.93
CA ALA A 364 -24.79 -12.03 5.40
C ALA A 364 -23.43 -12.65 5.06
N GLN A 365 -22.90 -12.39 3.85
CA GLN A 365 -21.58 -12.86 3.45
C GLN A 365 -20.47 -12.19 4.25
N VAL A 366 -20.54 -10.87 4.48
CA VAL A 366 -19.60 -10.13 5.34
C VAL A 366 -19.62 -10.75 6.75
N LYS A 367 -20.82 -10.98 7.33
CA LYS A 367 -20.95 -11.58 8.65
C LYS A 367 -20.28 -12.95 8.71
N ALA A 368 -20.55 -13.84 7.75
CA ALA A 368 -19.95 -15.18 7.70
C ALA A 368 -18.42 -15.13 7.57
N ASP A 369 -17.87 -14.18 6.80
CA ASP A 369 -16.44 -13.97 6.71
C ASP A 369 -15.83 -13.55 8.04
N LYS A 370 -16.48 -12.64 8.78
CA LYS A 370 -16.00 -12.17 10.08
C LYS A 370 -16.16 -13.23 11.18
N GLU A 371 -17.20 -14.05 11.13
CA GLU A 371 -17.37 -15.23 12.01
C GLU A 371 -16.25 -16.24 11.81
N ARG A 372 -15.86 -16.50 10.56
CA ARG A 372 -14.70 -17.35 10.25
C ARG A 372 -13.41 -16.75 10.82
N GLU A 373 -13.11 -15.47 10.57
CA GLU A 373 -11.91 -14.79 11.06
C GLU A 373 -11.85 -14.83 12.59
N ALA A 374 -12.89 -14.37 13.29
CA ALA A 374 -12.93 -14.39 14.74
C ALA A 374 -12.81 -15.81 15.30
N GLY A 375 -13.47 -16.80 14.66
CA GLY A 375 -13.37 -18.22 14.99
C GLY A 375 -11.99 -18.84 14.77
N GLN A 376 -11.22 -18.36 13.80
CA GLN A 376 -9.84 -18.78 13.56
C GLN A 376 -8.84 -18.19 14.56
N GLY A 377 -9.21 -17.12 15.28
CA GLY A 377 -8.36 -16.49 16.29
C GLY A 377 -7.88 -15.09 15.93
N TYR A 378 -8.43 -14.46 14.90
CA TYR A 378 -8.10 -13.06 14.62
C TYR A 378 -8.58 -12.13 15.73
N ASP A 379 -7.78 -11.13 16.06
CA ASP A 379 -8.06 -10.12 17.10
C ASP A 379 -8.90 -8.96 16.59
N GLY A 380 -8.96 -8.79 15.28
CA GLY A 380 -9.71 -7.74 14.62
C GLY A 380 -9.76 -7.94 13.10
N THR A 381 -10.39 -7.00 12.41
CA THR A 381 -10.64 -7.09 10.97
C THR A 381 -10.79 -5.71 10.34
N TRP A 382 -10.71 -5.65 8.99
CA TRP A 382 -10.92 -4.43 8.21
C TRP A 382 -12.29 -4.38 7.54
N VAL A 383 -12.80 -3.15 7.42
CA VAL A 383 -13.94 -2.80 6.58
C VAL A 383 -13.61 -1.55 5.77
N ALA A 384 -14.18 -1.43 4.56
CA ALA A 384 -13.99 -0.26 3.69
C ALA A 384 -15.18 0.72 3.72
N HIS A 385 -16.25 0.41 4.45
CA HIS A 385 -17.44 1.25 4.52
C HIS A 385 -17.94 1.37 5.97
N PRO A 386 -18.35 2.59 6.42
CA PRO A 386 -18.82 2.80 7.80
C PRO A 386 -20.00 1.90 8.21
N ASP A 387 -20.92 1.62 7.30
CA ASP A 387 -22.10 0.79 7.56
C ASP A 387 -21.76 -0.69 7.85
N LEU A 388 -20.52 -1.12 7.53
CA LEU A 388 -20.03 -2.46 7.86
C LEU A 388 -19.44 -2.56 9.28
N VAL A 389 -19.11 -1.42 9.89
CA VAL A 389 -18.51 -1.38 11.24
C VAL A 389 -19.41 -2.06 12.28
N PRO A 390 -20.73 -1.78 12.34
CA PRO A 390 -21.60 -2.45 13.31
C PRO A 390 -21.70 -3.97 13.10
N VAL A 391 -21.72 -4.42 11.83
CA VAL A 391 -21.81 -5.86 11.49
C VAL A 391 -20.57 -6.61 11.95
N ALA A 392 -19.39 -6.10 11.58
CA ALA A 392 -18.11 -6.69 11.99
C ALA A 392 -17.92 -6.63 13.52
N ARG A 393 -18.31 -5.52 14.15
CA ARG A 393 -18.23 -5.35 15.60
C ARG A 393 -19.07 -6.40 16.33
N ALA A 394 -20.32 -6.62 15.92
CA ALA A 394 -21.20 -7.59 16.58
C ALA A 394 -20.57 -8.99 16.61
N VAL A 395 -19.92 -9.41 15.52
CA VAL A 395 -19.24 -10.71 15.45
C VAL A 395 -18.05 -10.79 16.41
N PHE A 396 -17.20 -9.76 16.43
CA PHE A 396 -16.04 -9.75 17.32
C PHE A 396 -16.44 -9.55 18.79
N ASP A 397 -17.50 -8.81 19.07
CA ASP A 397 -18.05 -8.65 20.44
C ASP A 397 -18.53 -10.00 20.99
N GLU A 398 -19.13 -10.86 20.16
CA GLU A 398 -19.58 -12.21 20.57
C GLU A 398 -18.40 -13.10 20.97
N VAL A 399 -17.27 -13.03 20.27
CA VAL A 399 -16.08 -13.87 20.51
C VAL A 399 -15.19 -13.29 21.60
N LEU A 400 -14.96 -11.99 21.59
CA LEU A 400 -14.04 -11.32 22.52
C LEU A 400 -14.71 -11.00 23.87
N GLY A 401 -16.00 -10.63 23.88
CA GLY A 401 -16.67 -10.13 25.08
C GLY A 401 -15.96 -8.88 25.62
N ASP A 402 -15.58 -8.90 26.89
CA ASP A 402 -14.86 -7.81 27.56
C ASP A 402 -13.34 -7.82 27.29
N ARG A 403 -12.82 -8.82 26.62
CA ARG A 403 -11.40 -8.89 26.25
C ARG A 403 -11.14 -7.99 25.05
N HIS A 404 -9.93 -7.45 24.97
CA HIS A 404 -9.51 -6.64 23.84
C HIS A 404 -9.03 -7.47 22.64
N ASP A 405 -8.52 -8.67 22.91
CA ASP A 405 -7.93 -9.58 21.91
C ASP A 405 -8.08 -11.05 22.35
N GLN A 406 -7.57 -11.98 21.54
CA GLN A 406 -7.50 -13.40 21.86
C GLN A 406 -6.07 -13.97 21.65
N ARG A 407 -5.04 -13.17 21.90
CA ARG A 407 -3.63 -13.56 21.76
C ARG A 407 -3.20 -14.70 22.70
N ASP A 408 -3.98 -15.00 23.72
CA ASP A 408 -3.85 -16.17 24.59
C ASP A 408 -4.17 -17.49 23.86
N ARG A 409 -4.88 -17.44 22.73
CA ARG A 409 -5.17 -18.59 21.88
C ARG A 409 -4.01 -18.86 20.94
N LEU A 410 -2.99 -19.57 21.41
CA LEU A 410 -1.70 -19.75 20.72
C LEU A 410 -1.77 -20.56 19.41
N ARG A 411 -2.89 -21.24 19.12
CA ARG A 411 -3.08 -22.09 17.93
C ARG A 411 -1.93 -23.09 17.76
N GLU A 412 -1.61 -23.82 18.82
CA GLU A 412 -0.60 -24.87 18.81
C GLU A 412 -0.97 -26.08 17.93
N ASP A 413 -2.23 -26.15 17.53
CA ASP A 413 -2.78 -27.09 16.55
C ASP A 413 -2.25 -26.86 15.13
N VAL A 414 -1.84 -25.63 14.82
CA VAL A 414 -1.41 -25.22 13.46
C VAL A 414 0.02 -25.65 13.19
N ARG A 415 0.18 -26.40 12.09
CA ARG A 415 1.46 -26.79 11.50
C ARG A 415 1.33 -26.61 9.99
N VAL A 416 2.00 -25.60 9.45
CA VAL A 416 1.96 -25.29 8.01
C VAL A 416 3.31 -25.54 7.39
N THR A 417 3.32 -26.26 6.29
CA THR A 417 4.50 -26.56 5.48
C THR A 417 4.61 -25.61 4.28
N ALA A 418 5.80 -25.53 3.70
CA ALA A 418 6.00 -24.78 2.46
C ALA A 418 5.13 -25.30 1.31
N ALA A 419 4.93 -26.62 1.26
CA ALA A 419 4.08 -27.25 0.25
C ALA A 419 2.62 -26.81 0.34
N GLU A 420 2.07 -26.63 1.56
CA GLU A 420 0.71 -26.16 1.78
C GLU A 420 0.53 -24.69 1.38
N LEU A 421 1.54 -23.84 1.62
CA LEU A 421 1.53 -22.44 1.17
C LEU A 421 1.61 -22.32 -0.36
N LEU A 422 2.21 -23.32 -1.03
CA LEU A 422 2.37 -23.38 -2.49
C LEU A 422 1.36 -24.31 -3.18
N ASP A 423 0.35 -24.79 -2.46
CA ASP A 423 -0.69 -25.65 -3.03
C ASP A 423 -1.71 -24.84 -3.87
N ILE A 424 -1.16 -24.04 -4.78
CA ILE A 424 -1.95 -23.25 -5.73
C ILE A 424 -2.87 -24.12 -6.60
N PRO A 425 -2.44 -25.34 -7.06
CA PRO A 425 -3.32 -26.23 -7.80
C PRO A 425 -4.64 -26.56 -7.10
N SER A 426 -4.67 -26.57 -5.76
CA SER A 426 -5.89 -26.83 -4.98
C SER A 426 -7.00 -25.78 -5.18
N ALA A 427 -6.67 -24.60 -5.75
CA ALA A 427 -7.67 -23.64 -6.18
C ALA A 427 -8.37 -24.01 -7.50
N GLY A 428 -7.88 -25.07 -8.19
CA GLY A 428 -8.49 -25.61 -9.41
C GLY A 428 -8.21 -24.77 -10.67
N GLY A 429 -7.22 -23.88 -10.67
CA GLY A 429 -6.96 -22.96 -11.79
C GLY A 429 -6.54 -23.65 -13.10
N GLY A 430 -5.95 -24.84 -13.02
CA GLY A 430 -5.60 -25.66 -14.19
C GLY A 430 -6.70 -26.59 -14.68
N GLU A 431 -7.86 -26.61 -14.02
CA GLU A 431 -8.97 -27.49 -14.38
C GLU A 431 -9.84 -26.87 -15.50
N PRO A 432 -10.43 -27.70 -16.38
CA PRO A 432 -11.39 -27.21 -17.36
C PRO A 432 -12.56 -26.47 -16.67
N GLY A 433 -12.91 -25.29 -17.16
CA GLY A 433 -13.98 -24.46 -16.58
C GLY A 433 -13.62 -23.69 -15.32
N ALA A 434 -12.35 -23.62 -14.98
CA ALA A 434 -11.85 -22.80 -13.86
C ALA A 434 -11.96 -21.31 -14.12
N VAL A 435 -11.86 -20.91 -15.38
CA VAL A 435 -11.99 -19.54 -15.88
C VAL A 435 -13.25 -19.44 -16.74
N SER A 436 -14.05 -18.41 -16.55
CA SER A 436 -15.28 -18.17 -17.32
C SER A 436 -15.16 -16.88 -18.14
N ASP A 437 -15.96 -16.77 -19.23
CA ASP A 437 -16.06 -15.54 -20.01
C ASP A 437 -16.55 -14.38 -19.13
N ALA A 438 -17.42 -14.65 -18.16
CA ALA A 438 -17.88 -13.68 -17.17
C ALA A 438 -16.74 -13.21 -16.26
N GLY A 439 -15.85 -14.10 -15.85
CA GLY A 439 -14.66 -13.78 -15.06
C GLY A 439 -13.65 -12.90 -15.82
N VAL A 440 -13.44 -13.21 -17.11
CA VAL A 440 -12.62 -12.39 -18.02
C VAL A 440 -13.21 -10.97 -18.13
N ARG A 441 -14.51 -10.88 -18.47
CA ARG A 441 -15.20 -9.60 -18.61
C ARG A 441 -15.18 -8.79 -17.32
N GLY A 442 -15.39 -9.45 -16.17
CA GLY A 442 -15.34 -8.81 -14.85
C GLY A 442 -13.97 -8.19 -14.56
N ASN A 443 -12.87 -8.92 -14.85
CA ASN A 443 -11.52 -8.40 -14.67
C ASN A 443 -11.20 -7.23 -15.60
N VAL A 444 -11.61 -7.29 -16.87
CA VAL A 444 -11.44 -6.18 -17.83
C VAL A 444 -12.23 -4.95 -17.37
N SER A 445 -13.50 -5.13 -17.02
CA SER A 445 -14.38 -4.03 -16.57
C SER A 445 -13.85 -3.35 -15.32
N VAL A 446 -13.48 -4.12 -14.28
CA VAL A 446 -12.92 -3.57 -13.05
C VAL A 446 -11.59 -2.88 -13.30
N GLY A 447 -10.70 -3.50 -14.09
CA GLY A 447 -9.38 -2.94 -14.41
C GLY A 447 -9.49 -1.57 -15.09
N VAL A 448 -10.30 -1.44 -16.13
CA VAL A 448 -10.44 -0.19 -16.89
C VAL A 448 -11.17 0.89 -16.07
N ARG A 449 -12.26 0.54 -15.39
CA ARG A 449 -13.04 1.50 -14.58
C ARG A 449 -12.22 2.00 -13.38
N TYR A 450 -11.44 1.13 -12.78
CA TYR A 450 -10.53 1.53 -11.70
C TYR A 450 -9.42 2.45 -12.22
N LEU A 451 -8.74 2.07 -13.31
CA LEU A 451 -7.67 2.88 -13.89
C LEU A 451 -8.18 4.26 -14.33
N GLU A 452 -9.36 4.34 -14.94
CA GLU A 452 -9.97 5.61 -15.31
C GLU A 452 -10.11 6.55 -14.09
N ALA A 453 -10.72 6.05 -13.02
CA ALA A 453 -10.92 6.84 -11.80
C ALA A 453 -9.59 7.19 -11.12
N TRP A 454 -8.63 6.26 -11.10
CA TRP A 454 -7.31 6.47 -10.53
C TRP A 454 -6.52 7.55 -11.29
N LEU A 455 -6.62 7.56 -12.63
CA LEU A 455 -6.00 8.60 -13.47
C LEU A 455 -6.62 9.99 -13.23
N ARG A 456 -7.85 10.06 -12.77
CA ARG A 456 -8.51 11.32 -12.34
C ARG A 456 -8.21 11.70 -10.88
N GLY A 457 -7.45 10.89 -10.14
CA GLY A 457 -7.07 11.17 -8.77
C GLY A 457 -7.86 10.40 -7.70
N ASN A 458 -8.74 9.47 -8.07
CA ASN A 458 -9.53 8.67 -7.13
C ASN A 458 -8.91 7.28 -6.94
N GLY A 459 -8.40 6.99 -5.75
CA GLY A 459 -7.78 5.70 -5.43
C GLY A 459 -8.73 4.67 -4.81
N ALA A 460 -9.86 5.08 -4.24
CA ALA A 460 -10.91 4.21 -3.73
C ALA A 460 -12.17 4.40 -4.58
N VAL A 461 -12.59 3.36 -5.31
CA VAL A 461 -13.59 3.47 -6.37
C VAL A 461 -14.74 2.50 -6.16
N ALA A 462 -15.97 3.02 -6.13
CA ALA A 462 -17.16 2.19 -6.04
C ALA A 462 -17.46 1.55 -7.41
N ILE A 463 -17.26 0.23 -7.52
CA ILE A 463 -17.54 -0.55 -8.74
C ILE A 463 -18.39 -1.76 -8.32
N ASP A 464 -19.58 -1.89 -8.92
CA ASP A 464 -20.49 -3.05 -8.73
C ASP A 464 -20.76 -3.37 -7.24
N ASN A 465 -21.03 -2.33 -6.44
CA ASN A 465 -21.24 -2.37 -4.98
C ASN A 465 -20.02 -2.82 -4.16
N LEU A 466 -18.82 -2.74 -4.73
CA LEU A 466 -17.57 -2.97 -4.00
C LEU A 466 -16.72 -1.70 -4.00
N MET A 467 -16.03 -1.44 -2.90
CA MET A 467 -15.00 -0.41 -2.82
C MET A 467 -13.69 -1.03 -3.30
N GLU A 468 -13.34 -0.72 -4.54
CA GLU A 468 -12.16 -1.25 -5.19
C GLU A 468 -10.96 -0.31 -4.97
N ASP A 469 -9.77 -0.89 -4.82
CA ASP A 469 -8.50 -0.19 -4.65
C ASP A 469 -7.45 -0.71 -5.66
N ALA A 470 -6.20 -0.24 -5.56
CA ALA A 470 -5.15 -0.62 -6.50
C ALA A 470 -4.86 -2.13 -6.48
N ALA A 471 -5.02 -2.82 -5.34
CA ALA A 471 -4.81 -4.26 -5.25
C ALA A 471 -5.79 -5.04 -6.13
N THR A 472 -7.03 -4.56 -6.25
CA THR A 472 -8.05 -5.18 -7.11
C THR A 472 -7.72 -5.00 -8.60
N ALA A 473 -7.24 -3.84 -9.00
CA ALA A 473 -6.78 -3.62 -10.38
C ALA A 473 -5.55 -4.47 -10.70
N GLU A 474 -4.62 -4.62 -9.75
CA GLU A 474 -3.43 -5.46 -9.91
C GLU A 474 -3.79 -6.94 -10.11
N ILE A 475 -4.68 -7.51 -9.31
CA ILE A 475 -5.09 -8.91 -9.51
C ILE A 475 -5.87 -9.08 -10.82
N SER A 476 -6.75 -8.13 -11.16
CA SER A 476 -7.57 -8.20 -12.38
C SER A 476 -6.71 -8.21 -13.63
N ARG A 477 -5.79 -7.24 -13.80
CA ARG A 477 -4.88 -7.19 -14.96
C ARG A 477 -3.92 -8.40 -15.00
N SER A 478 -3.48 -8.88 -13.82
CA SER A 478 -2.54 -10.00 -13.73
C SER A 478 -3.17 -11.33 -14.10
N GLN A 479 -4.44 -11.55 -13.75
CA GLN A 479 -5.17 -12.74 -14.20
C GLN A 479 -5.36 -12.73 -15.72
N ILE A 480 -5.75 -11.58 -16.31
CA ILE A 480 -5.85 -11.46 -17.77
C ILE A 480 -4.50 -11.78 -18.43
N TRP A 481 -3.40 -11.16 -17.93
CA TRP A 481 -2.07 -11.45 -18.45
C TRP A 481 -1.72 -12.92 -18.37
N GLN A 482 -1.96 -13.56 -17.22
CA GLN A 482 -1.66 -14.96 -16.99
C GLN A 482 -2.47 -15.87 -17.92
N TRP A 483 -3.77 -15.64 -18.05
CA TRP A 483 -4.66 -16.48 -18.85
C TRP A 483 -4.36 -16.38 -20.35
N VAL A 484 -4.04 -15.19 -20.85
CA VAL A 484 -3.62 -14.97 -22.24
C VAL A 484 -2.30 -15.72 -22.52
N HIS A 485 -1.29 -15.54 -21.67
CA HIS A 485 0.04 -16.12 -21.87
C HIS A 485 0.10 -17.65 -21.64
N GLN A 486 -0.89 -18.20 -20.96
CA GLN A 486 -1.05 -19.67 -20.79
C GLN A 486 -2.10 -20.23 -21.73
N GLU A 487 -2.64 -19.44 -22.67
CA GLU A 487 -3.66 -19.81 -23.65
C GLU A 487 -4.85 -20.57 -23.02
N VAL A 488 -5.32 -20.08 -21.85
CA VAL A 488 -6.41 -20.72 -21.10
C VAL A 488 -7.67 -20.75 -21.96
N VAL A 489 -8.41 -21.87 -21.88
CA VAL A 489 -9.73 -22.00 -22.50
C VAL A 489 -10.79 -21.85 -21.42
N THR A 490 -11.76 -20.95 -21.63
CA THR A 490 -12.84 -20.69 -20.68
C THR A 490 -13.82 -21.85 -20.58
N ALA A 491 -14.70 -21.82 -19.59
CA ALA A 491 -15.78 -22.80 -19.42
C ALA A 491 -16.71 -22.86 -20.66
N GLU A 492 -16.86 -21.73 -21.33
CA GLU A 492 -17.68 -21.57 -22.53
C GLU A 492 -16.96 -21.98 -23.81
N GLY A 493 -15.66 -22.30 -23.74
CA GLY A 493 -14.85 -22.78 -24.86
C GLY A 493 -14.06 -21.70 -25.59
N THR A 494 -14.04 -20.46 -25.09
CA THR A 494 -13.25 -19.36 -25.67
C THR A 494 -11.77 -19.54 -25.34
N ARG A 495 -10.90 -19.64 -26.34
CA ARG A 495 -9.44 -19.57 -26.13
C ARG A 495 -9.04 -18.11 -25.90
N LEU A 496 -8.37 -17.86 -24.78
CA LEU A 496 -7.93 -16.50 -24.43
C LEU A 496 -6.65 -16.13 -25.18
N THR A 497 -6.75 -15.08 -25.96
CA THR A 497 -5.65 -14.46 -26.72
C THR A 497 -5.73 -12.95 -26.53
N GLY A 498 -4.68 -12.21 -26.94
CA GLY A 498 -4.73 -10.76 -26.95
C GLY A 498 -5.96 -10.22 -27.69
N ASP A 499 -6.25 -10.77 -28.90
CA ASP A 499 -7.39 -10.33 -29.72
C ASP A 499 -8.74 -10.61 -29.03
N SER A 500 -8.92 -11.79 -28.43
CA SER A 500 -10.18 -12.11 -27.74
C SER A 500 -10.43 -11.22 -26.52
N VAL A 501 -9.38 -10.80 -25.81
CA VAL A 501 -9.50 -9.85 -24.71
C VAL A 501 -9.71 -8.42 -25.21
N GLU A 502 -9.14 -8.04 -26.34
CA GLU A 502 -9.38 -6.75 -26.99
C GLU A 502 -10.84 -6.60 -27.42
N ASP A 503 -11.46 -7.66 -27.91
CA ASP A 503 -12.90 -7.67 -28.22
C ASP A 503 -13.75 -7.43 -26.95
N VAL A 504 -13.38 -8.07 -25.84
CA VAL A 504 -14.04 -7.86 -24.54
C VAL A 504 -13.82 -6.43 -24.05
N LEU A 505 -12.60 -5.89 -24.15
CA LEU A 505 -12.28 -4.52 -23.77
C LEU A 505 -13.10 -3.50 -24.56
N THR A 506 -13.19 -3.67 -25.88
CA THR A 506 -14.00 -2.83 -26.75
C THR A 506 -15.48 -2.86 -26.34
N SER A 507 -16.02 -4.07 -26.13
CA SER A 507 -17.42 -4.22 -25.69
C SER A 507 -17.68 -3.57 -24.31
N VAL A 508 -16.73 -3.66 -23.38
CA VAL A 508 -16.84 -3.00 -22.07
C VAL A 508 -16.83 -1.48 -22.24
N LEU A 509 -15.93 -0.94 -23.05
CA LEU A 509 -15.82 0.51 -23.27
C LEU A 509 -17.07 1.10 -23.94
N ASP A 510 -17.69 0.37 -24.88
CA ASP A 510 -18.91 0.78 -25.58
C ASP A 510 -20.13 0.89 -24.64
N GLU A 511 -20.15 0.12 -23.56
CA GLU A 511 -21.22 0.13 -22.56
C GLU A 511 -21.03 1.19 -21.46
N LEU A 512 -19.80 1.72 -21.30
CA LEU A 512 -19.51 2.67 -20.24
C LEU A 512 -20.00 4.08 -20.60
N PRO A 513 -20.66 4.77 -19.66
CA PRO A 513 -21.10 6.14 -19.88
C PRO A 513 -19.89 7.08 -19.99
N ARG A 514 -19.80 7.77 -21.15
CA ARG A 514 -18.78 8.80 -21.36
C ARG A 514 -19.24 10.13 -20.76
N PHE A 515 -18.30 10.89 -20.19
CA PHE A 515 -18.56 12.21 -19.63
C PHE A 515 -17.36 13.14 -19.89
N GLU A 516 -17.59 14.45 -19.76
CA GLU A 516 -16.53 15.44 -19.96
C GLU A 516 -15.40 15.25 -18.91
N GLY A 517 -14.17 15.09 -19.39
CA GLY A 517 -13.00 14.88 -18.55
C GLY A 517 -12.78 13.43 -18.12
N ASP A 518 -13.52 12.46 -18.66
CA ASP A 518 -13.21 11.05 -18.46
C ASP A 518 -11.82 10.69 -19.03
N ARG A 519 -11.23 9.64 -18.48
CA ARG A 519 -9.90 9.14 -18.87
C ARG A 519 -9.95 7.69 -19.38
N TYR A 520 -11.08 7.25 -19.94
CA TYR A 520 -11.24 5.87 -20.42
C TYR A 520 -10.29 5.52 -21.57
N ASP A 521 -9.94 6.46 -22.44
CA ASP A 521 -9.00 6.19 -23.53
C ASP A 521 -7.58 5.94 -22.99
N ASP A 522 -7.12 6.76 -22.04
CA ASP A 522 -5.85 6.55 -21.35
C ASP A 522 -5.85 5.27 -20.51
N ALA A 523 -6.97 4.98 -19.84
CA ALA A 523 -7.13 3.77 -19.03
C ALA A 523 -7.08 2.50 -19.89
N ALA A 524 -7.73 2.53 -21.06
CA ALA A 524 -7.70 1.42 -22.01
C ALA A 524 -6.30 1.20 -22.60
N GLU A 525 -5.58 2.27 -22.96
CA GLU A 525 -4.20 2.19 -23.43
C GLU A 525 -3.30 1.58 -22.34
N LEU A 526 -3.41 2.08 -21.13
CA LEU A 526 -2.65 1.55 -19.99
C LEU A 526 -3.01 0.09 -19.68
N PHE A 527 -4.31 -0.27 -19.75
CA PHE A 527 -4.74 -1.64 -19.52
C PHE A 527 -4.15 -2.62 -20.53
N ARG A 528 -4.09 -2.25 -21.83
CA ARG A 528 -3.40 -3.04 -22.86
C ARG A 528 -1.94 -3.25 -22.50
N GLU A 529 -1.22 -2.19 -22.14
CA GLU A 529 0.19 -2.25 -21.75
C GLU A 529 0.42 -3.21 -20.57
N VAL A 530 -0.41 -3.15 -19.53
CA VAL A 530 -0.16 -3.92 -18.30
C VAL A 530 -0.79 -5.31 -18.28
N ALA A 531 -1.71 -5.62 -19.19
CA ALA A 531 -2.47 -6.87 -19.21
C ALA A 531 -2.29 -7.71 -20.48
N LEU A 532 -1.86 -7.11 -21.62
CA LEU A 532 -1.76 -7.81 -22.89
C LEU A 532 -0.35 -7.87 -23.47
N ASP A 533 0.54 -6.92 -23.12
CA ASP A 533 1.92 -6.92 -23.59
C ASP A 533 2.70 -8.13 -23.06
N ASP A 534 3.70 -8.59 -23.81
CA ASP A 534 4.61 -9.66 -23.39
C ASP A 534 5.37 -9.28 -22.12
N ALA A 535 5.72 -8.00 -21.97
CA ALA A 535 6.36 -7.48 -20.78
C ALA A 535 5.35 -7.37 -19.62
N TYR A 536 5.66 -8.02 -18.51
CA TYR A 536 4.85 -7.93 -17.29
C TYR A 536 5.40 -6.87 -16.34
N PRO A 537 4.77 -5.69 -16.22
CA PRO A 537 5.15 -4.71 -15.21
C PRO A 537 4.97 -5.27 -13.80
N THR A 538 5.99 -5.11 -12.95
CA THR A 538 5.95 -5.64 -11.58
C THR A 538 4.77 -5.10 -10.77
N PHE A 539 4.41 -3.83 -11.01
CA PHE A 539 3.23 -3.14 -10.50
C PHE A 539 2.70 -2.21 -11.58
N LEU A 540 1.40 -2.22 -11.81
CA LEU A 540 0.73 -1.34 -12.78
C LEU A 540 0.88 0.15 -12.41
N THR A 541 0.93 0.43 -11.11
CA THR A 541 1.03 1.79 -10.58
C THR A 541 2.36 2.48 -10.95
N VAL A 542 3.42 1.74 -11.21
CA VAL A 542 4.73 2.32 -11.54
C VAL A 542 4.76 2.98 -12.93
N PRO A 543 4.42 2.28 -14.05
CA PRO A 543 4.31 2.94 -15.36
C PRO A 543 3.19 3.98 -15.38
N ALA A 544 2.01 3.67 -14.81
CA ALA A 544 0.87 4.56 -14.75
C ALA A 544 1.20 5.91 -14.09
N TYR A 545 1.81 5.87 -12.90
CA TYR A 545 2.25 7.07 -12.19
C TYR A 545 3.23 7.90 -13.02
N THR A 546 4.23 7.22 -13.56
CA THR A 546 5.31 7.89 -14.31
C THR A 546 4.77 8.62 -15.54
N ARG A 547 3.82 8.02 -16.24
CA ARG A 547 3.30 8.52 -17.51
C ARG A 547 2.22 9.59 -17.31
N PHE A 548 1.34 9.43 -16.32
CA PHE A 548 0.11 10.20 -16.26
C PHE A 548 -0.03 11.13 -15.05
N LEU A 549 0.68 10.88 -13.94
CA LEU A 549 0.46 11.60 -12.69
C LEU A 549 1.63 12.50 -12.26
N VAL A 550 2.72 12.51 -13.03
CA VAL A 550 3.89 13.35 -12.71
C VAL A 550 3.71 14.72 -13.36
N ASP A 551 3.31 15.70 -12.54
CA ASP A 551 3.16 17.11 -12.94
C ASP A 551 4.30 17.94 -12.31
N VAL A 552 5.40 18.08 -13.04
CA VAL A 552 6.55 18.88 -12.62
C VAL A 552 6.51 20.27 -13.25
N ARG A 553 6.86 21.29 -12.48
CA ARG A 553 7.03 22.64 -13.02
C ARG A 553 8.10 22.63 -14.11
N PRO A 554 7.89 23.31 -15.25
CA PRO A 554 8.97 23.56 -16.19
C PRO A 554 10.10 24.29 -15.43
N PRO A 555 11.37 23.97 -15.74
CA PRO A 555 12.49 24.67 -15.11
C PRO A 555 12.31 26.17 -15.33
N THR A 556 12.31 26.95 -14.26
CA THR A 556 12.32 28.40 -14.36
C THR A 556 13.57 28.78 -15.14
N SER A 557 13.39 29.24 -16.38
CA SER A 557 14.48 29.84 -17.15
C SER A 557 15.03 30.98 -16.30
N SER A 558 16.26 30.83 -15.82
CA SER A 558 16.98 31.94 -15.22
C SER A 558 17.11 33.01 -16.28
N VAL A 559 16.24 33.99 -16.26
CA VAL A 559 16.43 35.23 -17.02
C VAL A 559 17.64 35.91 -16.39
N THR A 560 18.80 35.62 -16.93
CA THR A 560 19.99 36.47 -16.75
C THR A 560 19.71 37.77 -17.47
N GLY A 561 19.11 38.70 -16.72
CA GLY A 561 18.96 40.07 -17.17
C GLY A 561 20.35 40.70 -17.31
N SER A 562 20.85 40.83 -18.52
CA SER A 562 21.95 41.76 -18.81
C SER A 562 21.44 43.17 -18.57
N PRO A 563 22.17 44.02 -17.83
CA PRO A 563 21.81 45.41 -17.70
C PRO A 563 22.05 46.12 -19.03
N GLY A 564 20.98 46.40 -19.75
CA GLY A 564 21.02 47.25 -20.95
C GLY A 564 21.39 48.68 -20.56
N THR A 565 22.52 49.14 -21.04
CA THR A 565 22.95 50.53 -21.04
C THR A 565 21.96 51.38 -21.83
N SER A 566 21.28 52.27 -21.15
CA SER A 566 20.50 53.34 -21.77
C SER A 566 21.45 54.41 -22.31
N SER A 567 21.57 54.56 -23.64
CA SER A 567 22.01 55.81 -24.25
C SER A 567 20.81 56.53 -24.83
N GLY A 568 20.48 57.66 -24.22
CA GLY A 568 19.47 58.56 -24.75
C GLY A 568 19.95 59.29 -26.01
N THR A 569 18.99 59.49 -26.93
CA THR A 569 19.02 60.66 -27.82
C THR A 569 17.58 61.11 -28.04
N ALA A 570 17.33 62.31 -27.59
CA ALA A 570 16.17 63.12 -27.96
C ALA A 570 16.30 63.58 -29.40
N THR A 571 15.22 63.55 -30.17
CA THR A 571 14.92 64.64 -31.13
C THR A 571 13.42 64.61 -31.48
N ALA A 572 12.89 65.81 -31.54
CA ALA A 572 11.53 66.20 -31.81
C ALA A 572 11.04 65.94 -33.26
N ALA A 573 9.78 65.64 -33.42
CA ALA A 573 8.77 66.35 -34.24
C ALA A 573 7.39 65.68 -34.06
#